data_68a737cff3305724da11428192b50ec4
#
_entry.id   68a737cff3305724da11428192b50ec4
#
_cell.length_a   1.000
_cell.length_b   1.000
_cell.length_c   1.000
_cell.angle_alpha   90.00
_cell.angle_beta   90.00
_cell.angle_gamma   90.00
#
_symmetry.space_group_name_H-M   'P 1'
#
loop_
_entity.id
_entity.type
_entity.pdbx_description
1 polymer ?
#
loop_
_entity_poly.entity_id
_entity_poly.type
_entity_poly.pdbx_seq_one_letter_code
_entity_poly.pdbx_strand_id
1 'polypeptide(L)'
;MKKESKCSARPASCARANSGVLIALALGAAFLVLAVCRAQLTLAQETKQKQPQAASKARGEAELIARGKYIVEGLAACGDCHTPRNRDGDIDRTKWLSGAPVFYEPAQRVPGWAISAPRIAGLPPGRDAEIITLLTTATWRDGKAPRPPMPRFHMKREDAEAVLAYLKSL
;
A
#
# COMPACT_ATOMS: atom_id res chain seq x y z
N MET A 1 -61.58 49.60 -78.64
CA MET A 1 -62.30 49.99 -77.38
C MET A 1 -61.64 49.30 -76.19
N LYS A 2 -61.22 50.15 -75.30
CA LYS A 2 -60.50 49.80 -74.03
C LYS A 2 -61.33 48.95 -73.09
N LYS A 3 -60.68 48.05 -72.37
CA LYS A 3 -61.04 47.75 -70.97
C LYS A 3 -59.79 47.38 -70.18
N GLU A 4 -59.45 48.26 -69.29
CA GLU A 4 -58.47 48.09 -68.25
C GLU A 4 -58.98 47.11 -67.19
N SER A 5 -58.09 46.21 -66.71
CA SER A 5 -58.37 45.42 -65.57
C SER A 5 -57.24 45.61 -64.51
N LYS A 6 -57.64 46.16 -63.35
CA LYS A 6 -56.80 46.46 -62.16
C LYS A 6 -56.28 45.20 -61.57
N CYS A 7 -54.98 45.13 -61.39
CA CYS A 7 -54.31 44.12 -60.57
C CYS A 7 -54.12 44.64 -59.14
N SER A 8 -54.80 44.01 -58.19
CA SER A 8 -54.74 44.31 -56.76
C SER A 8 -53.51 43.65 -56.15
N ALA A 9 -52.57 44.43 -55.66
CA ALA A 9 -51.41 43.97 -54.96
C ALA A 9 -51.78 43.67 -53.52
N ARG A 10 -51.46 42.41 -53.02
CA ARG A 10 -51.45 42.06 -51.60
C ARG A 10 -50.05 42.29 -51.04
N PRO A 11 -49.90 42.83 -49.81
CA PRO A 11 -48.61 42.98 -49.21
C PRO A 11 -48.12 41.63 -48.65
N ALA A 12 -46.89 41.23 -48.97
CA ALA A 12 -46.20 40.12 -48.43
C ALA A 12 -45.76 40.43 -46.96
N SER A 13 -46.30 39.68 -46.03
CA SER A 13 -45.90 39.68 -44.64
C SER A 13 -44.48 39.08 -44.51
N CYS A 14 -43.52 39.96 -44.27
CA CYS A 14 -42.12 39.55 -44.02
C CYS A 14 -42.02 39.00 -42.60
N ALA A 15 -42.10 37.69 -42.43
CA ALA A 15 -41.79 37.04 -41.18
C ALA A 15 -40.27 37.16 -40.88
N ARG A 16 -39.93 38.13 -40.03
CA ARG A 16 -38.59 38.25 -39.49
C ARG A 16 -38.32 37.02 -38.55
N ALA A 17 -37.69 36.02 -39.09
CA ALA A 17 -37.20 34.92 -38.27
C ALA A 17 -36.18 35.46 -37.28
N ASN A 18 -36.40 35.18 -35.96
CA ASN A 18 -35.52 35.57 -34.85
C ASN A 18 -34.20 34.79 -34.92
N SER A 19 -33.30 35.16 -35.82
CA SER A 19 -31.97 34.56 -35.96
C SER A 19 -31.12 34.66 -34.66
N GLY A 20 -31.41 35.65 -33.79
CA GLY A 20 -30.67 35.83 -32.54
C GLY A 20 -30.90 34.72 -31.50
N VAL A 21 -32.13 34.18 -31.44
CA VAL A 21 -32.44 33.11 -30.44
C VAL A 21 -31.81 31.79 -30.86
N LEU A 22 -31.74 31.46 -32.12
CA LEU A 22 -31.10 30.24 -32.63
C LEU A 22 -29.58 30.25 -32.45
N ILE A 23 -28.95 31.41 -32.62
CA ILE A 23 -27.49 31.57 -32.39
C ILE A 23 -27.16 31.45 -30.91
N ALA A 24 -27.98 32.03 -30.01
CA ALA A 24 -27.76 31.93 -28.56
C ALA A 24 -27.91 30.47 -28.03
N LEU A 25 -28.88 29.72 -28.56
CA LEU A 25 -29.06 28.30 -28.23
C LEU A 25 -27.90 27.42 -28.74
N ALA A 26 -27.37 27.68 -29.91
CA ALA A 26 -26.25 26.96 -30.49
C ALA A 26 -24.94 27.19 -29.71
N LEU A 27 -24.68 28.42 -29.28
CA LEU A 27 -23.50 28.76 -28.45
C LEU A 27 -23.59 28.14 -27.05
N GLY A 28 -24.78 28.12 -26.44
CA GLY A 28 -25.02 27.48 -25.14
C GLY A 28 -24.78 25.97 -25.17
N ALA A 29 -25.24 25.28 -26.21
CA ALA A 29 -25.02 23.86 -26.41
C ALA A 29 -23.52 23.51 -26.62
N ALA A 30 -22.81 24.33 -27.39
CA ALA A 30 -21.38 24.16 -27.62
C ALA A 30 -20.56 24.32 -26.31
N PHE A 31 -20.93 25.29 -25.48
CA PHE A 31 -20.26 25.47 -24.15
C PHE A 31 -20.53 24.30 -23.21
N LEU A 32 -21.73 23.74 -23.19
CA LEU A 32 -22.07 22.59 -22.36
C LEU A 32 -21.31 21.34 -22.80
N VAL A 33 -21.19 21.08 -24.08
CA VAL A 33 -20.41 19.95 -24.63
C VAL A 33 -18.92 20.09 -24.30
N LEU A 34 -18.36 21.29 -24.43
CA LEU A 34 -16.96 21.56 -24.07
C LEU A 34 -16.69 21.40 -22.56
N ALA A 35 -17.64 21.81 -21.71
CA ALA A 35 -17.51 21.65 -20.25
C ALA A 35 -17.56 20.18 -19.84
N VAL A 36 -18.46 19.38 -20.41
CA VAL A 36 -18.56 17.94 -20.15
C VAL A 36 -17.31 17.21 -20.66
N CYS A 37 -16.81 17.56 -21.85
CA CYS A 37 -15.63 16.97 -22.44
C CYS A 37 -14.36 17.26 -21.58
N ARG A 38 -14.24 18.47 -21.03
CA ARG A 38 -13.16 18.83 -20.11
C ARG A 38 -13.24 18.08 -18.79
N ALA A 39 -14.43 17.90 -18.22
CA ALA A 39 -14.64 17.14 -16.99
C ALA A 39 -14.27 15.65 -17.17
N GLN A 40 -14.56 15.06 -18.31
CA GLN A 40 -14.16 13.67 -18.59
C GLN A 40 -12.66 13.50 -18.83
N LEU A 41 -12.01 14.49 -19.46
CA LEU A 41 -10.55 14.48 -19.64
C LEU A 41 -9.80 14.58 -18.32
N THR A 42 -10.28 15.38 -17.36
CA THR A 42 -9.65 15.51 -16.04
C THR A 42 -9.80 14.23 -15.23
N LEU A 43 -10.96 13.59 -15.22
CA LEU A 43 -11.18 12.30 -14.55
C LEU A 43 -10.31 11.18 -15.14
N ALA A 44 -10.12 11.16 -16.47
CA ALA A 44 -9.26 10.17 -17.12
C ALA A 44 -7.76 10.40 -16.84
N GLN A 45 -7.34 11.63 -16.61
CA GLN A 45 -5.96 11.95 -16.23
C GLN A 45 -5.66 11.57 -14.78
N GLU A 46 -6.59 11.80 -13.85
CA GLU A 46 -6.40 11.40 -12.43
C GLU A 46 -6.31 9.88 -12.26
N THR A 47 -7.12 9.11 -12.98
CA THR A 47 -7.04 7.64 -12.93
C THR A 47 -5.75 7.11 -13.53
N LYS A 48 -5.24 7.72 -14.59
CA LYS A 48 -3.99 7.31 -15.27
C LYS A 48 -2.73 7.62 -14.43
N GLN A 49 -2.79 8.66 -13.58
CA GLN A 49 -1.68 9.08 -12.73
C GLN A 49 -1.59 8.27 -11.42
N LYS A 50 -2.72 7.75 -10.91
CA LYS A 50 -2.80 6.97 -9.68
C LYS A 50 -2.27 5.52 -9.85
N GLN A 51 -2.38 4.96 -11.03
CA GLN A 51 -1.98 3.57 -11.33
C GLN A 51 -0.46 3.32 -11.29
N PRO A 52 0.43 4.19 -11.83
CA PRO A 52 1.87 4.02 -11.70
C PRO A 52 2.40 4.13 -10.27
N GLN A 53 1.80 5.00 -9.45
CA GLN A 53 2.19 5.18 -8.05
C GLN A 53 1.82 3.96 -7.19
N ALA A 54 0.66 3.36 -7.40
CA ALA A 54 0.26 2.14 -6.70
C ALA A 54 1.17 0.96 -7.05
N ALA A 55 1.52 0.79 -8.32
CA ALA A 55 2.44 -0.25 -8.78
C ALA A 55 3.87 -0.05 -8.24
N SER A 56 4.37 1.18 -8.19
CA SER A 56 5.66 1.52 -7.61
C SER A 56 5.71 1.25 -6.11
N LYS A 57 4.66 1.63 -5.37
CA LYS A 57 4.54 1.36 -3.93
C LYS A 57 4.49 -0.15 -3.64
N ALA A 58 3.68 -0.90 -4.39
CA ALA A 58 3.59 -2.36 -4.24
C ALA A 58 4.92 -3.06 -4.53
N ARG A 59 5.66 -2.59 -5.53
CA ARG A 59 7.01 -3.11 -5.84
C ARG A 59 7.97 -2.84 -4.68
N GLY A 60 8.02 -1.62 -4.15
CA GLY A 60 8.87 -1.27 -3.03
C GLY A 60 8.53 -2.07 -1.76
N GLU A 61 7.24 -2.34 -1.51
CA GLU A 61 6.80 -3.20 -0.41
C GLU A 61 7.25 -4.66 -0.62
N ALA A 62 7.11 -5.20 -1.82
CA ALA A 62 7.57 -6.55 -2.13
C ALA A 62 9.09 -6.72 -1.99
N GLU A 63 9.87 -5.73 -2.41
CA GLU A 63 11.33 -5.71 -2.25
C GLU A 63 11.73 -5.65 -0.77
N LEU A 64 11.01 -4.84 0.03
CA LEU A 64 11.23 -4.74 1.46
C LEU A 64 10.94 -6.08 2.17
N ILE A 65 9.82 -6.72 1.85
CA ILE A 65 9.46 -8.06 2.37
C ILE A 65 10.50 -9.11 1.97
N ALA A 66 10.97 -9.10 0.71
CA ALA A 66 11.99 -10.03 0.24
C ALA A 66 13.32 -9.84 0.97
N ARG A 67 13.72 -8.60 1.24
CA ARG A 67 14.91 -8.27 2.05
C ARG A 67 14.74 -8.79 3.47
N GLY A 68 13.58 -8.54 4.09
CA GLY A 68 13.26 -9.02 5.44
C GLY A 68 13.28 -10.54 5.55
N LYS A 69 12.71 -11.22 4.57
CA LYS A 69 12.77 -12.69 4.46
C LYS A 69 14.22 -13.20 4.45
N TYR A 70 15.06 -12.63 3.61
CA TYR A 70 16.48 -13.00 3.54
C TYR A 70 17.20 -12.82 4.90
N ILE A 71 16.92 -11.71 5.60
CA ILE A 71 17.52 -11.47 6.90
C ILE A 71 17.01 -12.48 7.95
N VAL A 72 15.72 -12.69 8.04
CA VAL A 72 15.08 -13.56 9.03
C VAL A 72 15.45 -15.02 8.84
N GLU A 73 15.49 -15.50 7.59
CA GLU A 73 15.74 -16.91 7.28
C GLU A 73 17.22 -17.24 7.14
N GLY A 74 18.04 -16.28 6.66
CA GLY A 74 19.45 -16.53 6.34
C GLY A 74 20.44 -15.91 7.32
N LEU A 75 20.34 -14.59 7.55
CA LEU A 75 21.38 -13.89 8.32
C LEU A 75 21.17 -13.96 9.82
N ALA A 76 19.96 -13.69 10.29
CA ALA A 76 19.63 -13.64 11.71
C ALA A 76 19.10 -14.97 12.26
N ALA A 77 18.77 -15.92 11.38
CA ALA A 77 18.30 -17.27 11.69
C ALA A 77 17.19 -17.31 12.78
N CYS A 78 16.24 -16.36 12.70
CA CYS A 78 15.19 -16.20 13.72
C CYS A 78 14.37 -17.49 13.91
N GLY A 79 14.20 -18.25 12.82
CA GLY A 79 13.49 -19.52 12.81
C GLY A 79 14.07 -20.58 13.73
N ASP A 80 15.37 -20.56 14.02
CA ASP A 80 16.03 -21.58 14.83
C ASP A 80 15.51 -21.61 16.26
N CYS A 81 15.14 -20.43 16.80
CA CYS A 81 14.59 -20.30 18.14
C CYS A 81 13.08 -20.07 18.15
N HIS A 82 12.54 -19.40 17.13
CA HIS A 82 11.14 -18.98 17.11
C HIS A 82 10.19 -19.95 16.38
N THR A 83 10.71 -21.09 15.89
CA THR A 83 9.89 -22.14 15.24
C THR A 83 10.04 -23.46 16.00
N PRO A 84 8.95 -24.18 16.28
CA PRO A 84 9.01 -25.50 16.89
C PRO A 84 9.80 -26.48 16.03
N ARG A 85 10.35 -27.50 16.68
CA ARG A 85 10.99 -28.62 15.99
C ARG A 85 10.04 -29.82 15.91
N ASN A 86 10.16 -30.58 14.85
CA ASN A 86 9.47 -31.86 14.67
C ASN A 86 10.12 -32.97 15.52
N ARG A 87 9.62 -34.20 15.41
CA ARG A 87 10.16 -35.36 16.18
C ARG A 87 11.59 -35.72 15.80
N ASP A 88 12.00 -35.39 14.58
CA ASP A 88 13.35 -35.69 14.06
C ASP A 88 14.36 -34.60 14.45
N GLY A 89 13.91 -33.55 15.11
CA GLY A 89 14.72 -32.41 15.53
C GLY A 89 14.83 -31.27 14.51
N ASP A 90 14.22 -31.42 13.34
CA ASP A 90 14.21 -30.40 12.29
C ASP A 90 13.19 -29.29 12.56
N ILE A 91 13.41 -28.12 11.98
CA ILE A 91 12.47 -26.98 12.06
C ILE A 91 11.14 -27.36 11.39
N ASP A 92 10.04 -27.28 12.13
CA ASP A 92 8.69 -27.47 11.60
C ASP A 92 8.23 -26.24 10.79
N ARG A 93 8.50 -26.25 9.50
CA ARG A 93 8.11 -25.14 8.59
C ARG A 93 6.60 -24.90 8.51
N THR A 94 5.77 -25.84 8.92
CA THR A 94 4.31 -25.64 8.98
C THR A 94 3.89 -24.72 10.13
N LYS A 95 4.79 -24.55 11.12
CA LYS A 95 4.62 -23.67 12.28
C LYS A 95 5.66 -22.56 12.30
N TRP A 96 6.03 -22.08 11.12
CA TRP A 96 7.07 -21.07 10.95
C TRP A 96 6.86 -19.86 11.86
N LEU A 97 7.86 -19.53 12.68
CA LEU A 97 7.91 -18.41 13.61
C LEU A 97 6.73 -18.32 14.60
N SER A 98 6.06 -19.43 14.89
CA SER A 98 4.91 -19.48 15.81
C SER A 98 5.28 -19.43 17.29
N GLY A 99 6.56 -19.37 17.61
CA GLY A 99 7.10 -19.51 18.96
C GLY A 99 7.41 -20.95 19.32
N ALA A 100 8.42 -21.15 20.16
CA ALA A 100 8.87 -22.51 20.53
C ALA A 100 9.53 -22.53 21.92
N PRO A 101 9.59 -23.67 22.61
CA PRO A 101 10.55 -23.87 23.68
C PRO A 101 11.98 -23.73 23.18
N VAL A 102 12.85 -23.15 23.99
CA VAL A 102 14.29 -23.14 23.69
C VAL A 102 14.82 -24.56 23.94
N PHE A 103 15.36 -25.20 22.90
CA PHE A 103 15.68 -26.62 22.88
C PHE A 103 17.09 -26.95 23.40
N TYR A 104 17.85 -25.97 23.89
CA TYR A 104 19.20 -26.12 24.40
C TYR A 104 19.39 -25.29 25.66
N GLU A 105 20.33 -25.74 26.48
CA GLU A 105 20.74 -25.09 27.73
C GLU A 105 22.17 -24.61 27.62
N PRO A 106 22.54 -23.52 28.29
CA PRO A 106 23.92 -23.07 28.31
C PRO A 106 24.77 -24.04 29.15
N ALA A 107 26.03 -24.29 28.73
CA ALA A 107 26.96 -25.11 29.45
C ALA A 107 27.26 -24.61 30.89
N GLN A 108 27.08 -23.33 31.14
CA GLN A 108 27.20 -22.69 32.45
C GLN A 108 25.91 -21.91 32.74
N ARG A 109 25.55 -21.80 34.01
CA ARG A 109 24.36 -21.06 34.43
C ARG A 109 24.42 -19.59 33.98
N VAL A 110 23.51 -19.21 33.10
CA VAL A 110 23.34 -17.83 32.63
C VAL A 110 22.08 -17.25 33.27
N PRO A 111 22.21 -16.22 34.13
CA PRO A 111 21.03 -15.56 34.70
C PRO A 111 20.07 -15.03 33.62
N GLY A 112 18.79 -15.27 33.83
CA GLY A 112 17.77 -14.76 32.88
C GLY A 112 17.65 -15.55 31.59
N TRP A 113 18.28 -16.73 31.45
CA TRP A 113 18.07 -17.59 30.26
C TRP A 113 16.60 -17.84 29.99
N ALA A 114 16.17 -17.60 28.77
CA ALA A 114 14.78 -17.81 28.35
C ALA A 114 14.53 -19.30 28.07
N ILE A 115 13.43 -19.82 28.57
CA ILE A 115 13.02 -21.23 28.34
C ILE A 115 12.10 -21.34 27.11
N SER A 116 11.64 -20.21 26.56
CA SER A 116 10.78 -20.17 25.37
C SER A 116 11.03 -18.89 24.58
N ALA A 117 10.92 -18.99 23.27
CA ALA A 117 10.88 -17.89 22.32
C ALA A 117 9.43 -17.61 21.92
N PRO A 118 8.99 -16.35 21.92
CA PRO A 118 7.61 -16.01 21.58
C PRO A 118 7.33 -16.15 20.08
N ARG A 119 6.03 -16.18 19.71
CA ARG A 119 5.61 -16.03 18.32
C ARG A 119 6.02 -14.65 17.80
N ILE A 120 6.59 -14.63 16.59
CA ILE A 120 6.95 -13.40 15.86
C ILE A 120 6.33 -13.33 14.45
N ALA A 121 5.68 -14.39 13.99
CA ALA A 121 4.88 -14.33 12.76
C ALA A 121 3.57 -13.57 12.98
N GLY A 122 3.18 -12.69 12.04
CA GLY A 122 1.94 -11.95 12.10
C GLY A 122 1.91 -10.96 13.28
N LEU A 123 2.92 -10.11 13.40
CA LEU A 123 3.01 -9.12 14.46
C LEU A 123 1.77 -8.21 14.47
N PRO A 124 1.15 -7.97 15.64
CA PRO A 124 0.01 -7.08 15.75
C PRO A 124 0.41 -5.62 15.44
N PRO A 125 -0.51 -4.81 14.92
CA PRO A 125 -0.28 -3.39 14.69
C PRO A 125 0.05 -2.66 16.00
N GLY A 126 0.79 -1.54 15.89
CA GLY A 126 1.11 -0.65 17.01
C GLY A 126 2.40 -1.00 17.77
N ARG A 127 3.10 -2.08 17.39
CA ARG A 127 4.38 -2.46 18.01
C ARG A 127 5.61 -2.20 17.12
N ASP A 128 5.42 -1.55 16.00
CA ASP A 128 6.44 -1.34 14.97
C ASP A 128 7.70 -0.65 15.54
N ALA A 129 7.51 0.45 16.25
CA ALA A 129 8.62 1.19 16.86
C ALA A 129 9.40 0.38 17.91
N GLU A 130 8.71 -0.45 18.70
CA GLU A 130 9.33 -1.35 19.67
C GLU A 130 10.25 -2.38 19.01
N ILE A 131 9.74 -3.02 17.94
CA ILE A 131 10.50 -4.06 17.22
C ILE A 131 11.71 -3.45 16.52
N ILE A 132 11.53 -2.29 15.86
CA ILE A 132 12.64 -1.56 15.25
C ILE A 132 13.69 -1.18 16.30
N THR A 133 13.27 -0.64 17.45
CA THR A 133 14.19 -0.31 18.54
C THR A 133 14.93 -1.54 19.03
N LEU A 134 14.24 -2.65 19.28
CA LEU A 134 14.85 -3.90 19.72
C LEU A 134 15.93 -4.38 18.73
N LEU A 135 15.63 -4.38 17.44
CA LEU A 135 16.54 -4.88 16.40
C LEU A 135 17.71 -3.93 16.12
N THR A 136 17.55 -2.63 16.36
CA THR A 136 18.60 -1.63 16.09
C THR A 136 19.49 -1.34 17.30
N THR A 137 18.95 -1.43 18.51
CA THR A 137 19.66 -1.02 19.74
C THR A 137 19.86 -2.17 20.74
N ALA A 138 19.36 -3.36 20.45
CA ALA A 138 19.32 -4.49 21.38
C ALA A 138 18.63 -4.16 22.72
N THR A 139 17.67 -3.22 22.69
CA THR A 139 17.00 -2.74 23.90
C THR A 139 15.48 -2.86 23.74
N TRP A 140 14.84 -3.44 24.73
CA TRP A 140 13.40 -3.53 24.80
C TRP A 140 12.80 -2.23 25.36
N ARG A 141 11.47 -2.04 25.27
CA ARG A 141 10.76 -0.83 25.72
C ARG A 141 10.98 -0.46 27.18
N ASP A 142 11.32 -1.44 28.03
CA ASP A 142 11.63 -1.23 29.45
C ASP A 142 13.11 -0.90 29.71
N GLY A 143 13.88 -0.62 28.67
CA GLY A 143 15.31 -0.32 28.73
C GLY A 143 16.20 -1.55 28.92
N LYS A 144 15.65 -2.76 28.98
CA LYS A 144 16.41 -3.99 29.18
C LYS A 144 16.79 -4.63 27.85
N ALA A 145 17.91 -5.34 27.87
CA ALA A 145 18.29 -6.20 26.75
C ALA A 145 17.36 -7.41 26.64
N PRO A 146 17.20 -7.99 25.43
CA PRO A 146 16.48 -9.24 25.27
C PRO A 146 17.13 -10.34 26.13
N ARG A 147 16.29 -11.26 26.62
CA ARG A 147 16.78 -12.38 27.43
C ARG A 147 17.61 -13.34 26.58
N PRO A 148 18.78 -13.80 27.06
CA PRO A 148 19.51 -14.86 26.36
C PRO A 148 18.63 -16.11 26.22
N PRO A 149 18.75 -16.91 25.16
CA PRO A 149 19.76 -16.87 24.10
C PRO A 149 19.49 -15.91 22.95
N MET A 150 18.45 -15.07 23.00
CA MET A 150 18.20 -14.13 21.91
C MET A 150 19.42 -13.22 21.69
N PRO A 151 19.99 -13.17 20.48
CA PRO A 151 21.13 -12.31 20.17
C PRO A 151 20.78 -10.83 20.34
N ARG A 152 21.78 -10.04 20.70
CA ARG A 152 21.68 -8.57 20.73
C ARG A 152 21.95 -8.04 19.33
N PHE A 153 20.90 -7.78 18.58
CA PHE A 153 21.00 -7.25 17.23
C PHE A 153 21.31 -5.74 17.27
N HIS A 154 22.12 -5.30 16.32
CA HIS A 154 22.43 -3.89 16.04
C HIS A 154 22.28 -3.66 14.53
N MET A 155 21.09 -3.95 14.00
CA MET A 155 20.79 -3.81 12.59
C MET A 155 20.74 -2.33 12.20
N LYS A 156 21.00 -2.04 10.92
CA LYS A 156 20.62 -0.75 10.35
C LYS A 156 19.09 -0.63 10.38
N ARG A 157 18.60 0.62 10.44
CA ARG A 157 17.15 0.87 10.50
C ARG A 157 16.41 0.25 9.31
N GLU A 158 16.96 0.37 8.12
CA GLU A 158 16.39 -0.17 6.88
C GLU A 158 16.24 -1.69 6.94
N ASP A 159 17.20 -2.39 7.52
CA ASP A 159 17.15 -3.84 7.72
C ASP A 159 16.11 -4.24 8.77
N ALA A 160 16.00 -3.49 9.86
CA ALA A 160 14.98 -3.71 10.88
C ALA A 160 13.56 -3.47 10.35
N GLU A 161 13.37 -2.45 9.51
CA GLU A 161 12.11 -2.18 8.81
C GLU A 161 11.76 -3.29 7.82
N ALA A 162 12.74 -3.83 7.11
CA ALA A 162 12.55 -4.97 6.23
C ALA A 162 12.15 -6.25 7.00
N VAL A 163 12.83 -6.54 8.11
CA VAL A 163 12.46 -7.65 9.01
C VAL A 163 11.03 -7.48 9.51
N LEU A 164 10.66 -6.29 9.98
CA LEU A 164 9.31 -6.00 10.44
C LEU A 164 8.26 -6.22 9.33
N ALA A 165 8.53 -5.75 8.11
CA ALA A 165 7.63 -5.92 6.97
C ALA A 165 7.41 -7.41 6.66
N TYR A 166 8.47 -8.22 6.66
CA TYR A 166 8.35 -9.66 6.45
C TYR A 166 7.56 -10.35 7.58
N LEU A 167 7.86 -10.06 8.84
CA LEU A 167 7.15 -10.67 9.98
C LEU A 167 5.66 -10.32 10.00
N LYS A 168 5.27 -9.14 9.51
CA LYS A 168 3.86 -8.72 9.38
C LYS A 168 3.17 -9.36 8.18
N SER A 169 3.90 -9.80 7.17
CA SER A 169 3.36 -10.45 5.98
C SER A 169 3.01 -11.93 6.19
N LEU A 170 3.40 -12.51 7.32
CA LEU A 170 3.13 -13.88 7.72
C LEU A 170 1.84 -13.96 8.54
#